data_21042bdd7897250d1b01f5042807d0e5
#
_entry.id   21042bdd7897250d1b01f5042807d0e5
#
_cell.length_a   1.000
_cell.length_b   1.000
_cell.length_c   1.000
_cell.angle_alpha   90.00
_cell.angle_beta   90.00
_cell.angle_gamma   90.00
#
_symmetry.space_group_name_H-M   'P 1'
#
loop_
_entity.id
_entity.type
_entity.pdbx_description
1 polymer ?
#
loop_
_entity_poly.entity_id
_entity_poly.type
_entity_poly.pdbx_seq_one_letter_code
_entity_poly.pdbx_strand_id
1 'polypeptide(L)'
;IIVGAILITPTIILYRISTIHSWFIVNVWHISEIETLKRNLRRAFTNKGNAEIKKIATKCVEGNMDFIIEYFKKTIYCEHQIKKHCKFTNLELLYEKFQNHKFILCYGGHMLNFEHLISLPLHTKEYGMCQLYLGNTKQKGKIAKWIQRNREKYGAICIPTSSPIKTLLNLKNEMDLGKSSKKGYLFGTLADYDTLSDNMHVTTLFNKDFEVVTGSERIGRKFNMAFVYAHIRRPKRGYYEVEFKELNPTDLATNPYAYTDEFVRLLEANIKESPELWLQWSEPRF
;
A
#
# COMPACT_ATOMS: atom_id res chain seq x y z
N ILE A 1 4.19 0.35 27.10
CA ILE A 1 4.62 1.73 27.45
C ILE A 1 4.73 2.60 26.19
N ILE A 2 5.54 2.24 25.18
CA ILE A 2 5.75 3.07 23.97
C ILE A 2 4.45 3.39 23.21
N VAL A 3 3.61 2.39 22.93
CA VAL A 3 2.32 2.59 22.25
C VAL A 3 1.43 3.55 23.03
N GLY A 4 1.34 3.41 24.37
CA GLY A 4 0.59 4.32 25.22
C GLY A 4 1.10 5.76 25.11
N ALA A 5 2.41 5.96 25.14
CA ALA A 5 3.01 7.28 24.97
C ALA A 5 2.67 7.89 23.59
N ILE A 6 2.71 7.10 22.50
CA ILE A 6 2.30 7.58 21.18
C ILE A 6 0.82 8.01 21.17
N LEU A 7 -0.06 7.23 21.80
CA LEU A 7 -1.49 7.52 21.79
C LEU A 7 -1.85 8.83 22.52
N ILE A 8 -1.22 9.11 23.67
CA ILE A 8 -1.52 10.30 24.49
C ILE A 8 -0.79 11.56 24.02
N THR A 9 0.41 11.43 23.41
CA THR A 9 1.19 12.61 22.99
C THR A 9 0.56 13.29 21.77
N PRO A 10 0.41 14.62 21.74
CA PRO A 10 -0.07 15.32 20.54
C PRO A 10 0.77 14.99 19.29
N THR A 11 0.11 14.76 18.17
CA THR A 11 0.75 14.33 16.91
C THR A 11 1.83 15.31 16.44
N ILE A 12 1.61 16.62 16.66
CA ILE A 12 2.60 17.65 16.28
C ILE A 12 3.93 17.49 17.03
N ILE A 13 3.89 17.08 18.29
CA ILE A 13 5.10 16.83 19.09
C ILE A 13 5.82 15.59 18.56
N LEU A 14 5.07 14.51 18.30
CA LEU A 14 5.62 13.27 17.72
C LEU A 14 6.28 13.54 16.37
N TYR A 15 5.68 14.37 15.52
CA TYR A 15 6.26 14.75 14.23
C TYR A 15 7.54 15.57 14.38
N ARG A 16 7.66 16.45 15.37
CA ARG A 16 8.91 17.17 15.65
C ARG A 16 10.01 16.21 16.11
N ILE A 17 9.67 15.27 16.99
CA ILE A 17 10.60 14.22 17.42
C ILE A 17 11.06 13.39 16.22
N SER A 18 10.12 12.96 15.36
CA SER A 18 10.42 12.21 14.13
C SER A 18 11.39 12.98 13.22
N THR A 19 11.18 14.29 13.03
CA THR A 19 12.05 15.13 12.18
C THR A 19 13.48 15.20 12.75
N ILE A 20 13.62 15.47 14.05
CA ILE A 20 14.93 15.58 14.71
C ILE A 20 15.66 14.23 14.66
N HIS A 21 14.95 13.15 15.01
CA HIS A 21 15.49 11.80 15.00
C HIS A 21 15.97 11.38 13.61
N SER A 22 15.16 11.64 12.57
CA SER A 22 15.49 11.27 11.19
C SER A 22 16.70 12.04 10.68
N TRP A 23 16.80 13.32 11.00
CA TRP A 23 18.00 14.11 10.70
C TRP A 23 19.23 13.50 11.36
N PHE A 24 19.16 13.17 12.64
CA PHE A 24 20.27 12.60 13.40
C PHE A 24 20.72 11.25 12.82
N ILE A 25 19.78 10.35 12.57
CA ILE A 25 20.07 9.01 12.00
C ILE A 25 20.78 9.12 10.65
N VAL A 26 20.31 9.98 9.74
CA VAL A 26 20.86 10.06 8.39
C VAL A 26 22.19 10.81 8.35
N ASN A 27 22.41 11.75 9.28
CA ASN A 27 23.56 12.64 9.24
C ASN A 27 24.71 12.25 10.18
N VAL A 28 24.40 11.54 11.26
CA VAL A 28 25.36 11.24 12.32
C VAL A 28 25.60 9.73 12.47
N TRP A 29 24.53 8.93 12.41
CA TRP A 29 24.65 7.49 12.58
C TRP A 29 24.88 6.78 11.24
N HIS A 30 25.94 5.94 11.22
CA HIS A 30 26.26 5.08 10.08
C HIS A 30 25.61 3.70 10.27
N ILE A 31 24.29 3.61 9.98
CA ILE A 31 23.53 2.37 10.06
C ILE A 31 23.47 1.76 8.65
N SER A 32 23.63 0.45 8.53
CA SER A 32 23.67 -0.29 7.27
C SER A 32 22.44 -0.07 6.38
N GLU A 33 21.27 -0.01 7.02
CA GLU A 33 20.00 0.24 6.34
C GLU A 33 19.94 1.63 5.71
N ILE A 34 20.53 2.64 6.35
CA ILE A 34 20.60 4.01 5.82
C ILE A 34 21.57 4.09 4.63
N GLU A 35 22.66 3.37 4.68
CA GLU A 35 23.59 3.32 3.53
C GLU A 35 22.97 2.55 2.35
N THR A 36 22.22 1.48 2.61
CA THR A 36 21.43 0.79 1.60
C THR A 36 20.37 1.72 0.98
N LEU A 37 19.60 2.44 1.79
CA LEU A 37 18.64 3.44 1.35
C LEU A 37 19.30 4.50 0.46
N LYS A 38 20.41 5.10 0.89
CA LYS A 38 21.16 6.11 0.09
C LYS A 38 21.70 5.51 -1.21
N ARG A 39 22.19 4.27 -1.19
CA ARG A 39 22.68 3.56 -2.37
C ARG A 39 21.55 3.36 -3.37
N ASN A 40 20.40 2.87 -2.93
CA ASN A 40 19.24 2.63 -3.80
C ASN A 40 18.70 3.95 -4.39
N LEU A 41 18.64 5.02 -3.60
CA LEU A 41 18.27 6.36 -4.09
C LEU A 41 19.23 6.85 -5.17
N ARG A 42 20.58 6.67 -5.01
CA ARG A 42 21.55 7.06 -6.03
C ARG A 42 21.38 6.26 -7.33
N ARG A 43 21.04 4.96 -7.21
CA ARG A 43 20.82 4.08 -8.35
C ARG A 43 19.54 4.43 -9.12
N ALA A 44 18.49 4.84 -8.40
CA ALA A 44 17.23 5.26 -8.99
C ALA A 44 17.28 6.68 -9.57
N PHE A 45 17.94 7.61 -8.89
CA PHE A 45 18.01 9.03 -9.26
C PHE A 45 19.43 9.44 -9.65
N THR A 46 19.91 8.93 -10.78
CA THR A 46 21.29 9.13 -11.26
C THR A 46 21.65 10.59 -11.57
N ASN A 47 20.65 11.44 -11.78
CA ASN A 47 20.81 12.87 -12.04
C ASN A 47 20.85 13.74 -10.78
N LYS A 48 20.70 13.15 -9.56
CA LYS A 48 20.69 13.88 -8.30
C LYS A 48 22.03 13.86 -7.60
N GLY A 49 22.45 15.02 -7.09
CA GLY A 49 23.68 15.14 -6.31
C GLY A 49 23.56 14.56 -4.89
N ASN A 50 24.72 14.33 -4.24
CA ASN A 50 24.76 13.74 -2.90
C ASN A 50 23.95 14.51 -1.86
N ALA A 51 23.89 15.84 -1.93
CA ALA A 51 23.11 16.67 -1.03
C ALA A 51 21.59 16.43 -1.19
N GLU A 52 21.11 16.31 -2.43
CA GLU A 52 19.70 16.00 -2.71
C GLU A 52 19.34 14.58 -2.24
N ILE A 53 20.20 13.59 -2.54
CA ILE A 53 20.02 12.20 -2.08
C ILE A 53 19.93 12.16 -0.55
N LYS A 54 20.80 12.87 0.14
CA LYS A 54 20.79 12.96 1.61
C LYS A 54 19.51 13.59 2.14
N LYS A 55 19.00 14.63 1.46
CA LYS A 55 17.72 15.29 1.79
C LYS A 55 16.54 14.34 1.60
N ILE A 56 16.49 13.60 0.49
CA ILE A 56 15.45 12.60 0.21
C ILE A 56 15.54 11.49 1.26
N ALA A 57 16.74 10.97 1.54
CA ALA A 57 16.95 9.93 2.55
C ALA A 57 16.43 10.34 3.93
N THR A 58 16.68 11.60 4.35
CA THR A 58 16.15 12.12 5.63
C THR A 58 14.62 12.12 5.64
N LYS A 59 13.99 12.52 4.54
CA LYS A 59 12.53 12.48 4.42
C LYS A 59 11.96 11.06 4.35
N CYS A 60 12.67 10.09 3.76
CA CYS A 60 12.27 8.68 3.79
C CYS A 60 12.26 8.14 5.22
N VAL A 61 13.33 8.40 5.99
CA VAL A 61 13.40 7.99 7.41
C VAL A 61 12.31 8.69 8.24
N GLU A 62 12.08 9.98 8.01
CA GLU A 62 10.98 10.72 8.63
C GLU A 62 9.62 10.08 8.27
N GLY A 63 9.41 9.72 7.00
CA GLY A 63 8.20 9.04 6.54
C GLY A 63 7.99 7.69 7.24
N ASN A 64 9.03 6.87 7.38
CA ASN A 64 8.97 5.59 8.10
C ASN A 64 8.56 5.78 9.57
N MET A 65 9.09 6.79 10.25
CA MET A 65 8.70 7.11 11.63
C MET A 65 7.25 7.63 11.69
N ASP A 66 6.87 8.49 10.74
CA ASP A 66 5.49 9.00 10.64
C ASP A 66 4.51 7.86 10.42
N PHE A 67 4.84 6.88 9.57
CA PHE A 67 4.02 5.70 9.33
C PHE A 67 3.69 4.97 10.64
N ILE A 68 4.68 4.75 11.50
CA ILE A 68 4.49 4.10 12.79
C ILE A 68 3.58 4.95 13.70
N ILE A 69 3.86 6.25 13.80
CA ILE A 69 3.07 7.19 14.60
C ILE A 69 1.60 7.20 14.14
N GLU A 70 1.38 7.36 12.84
CA GLU A 70 0.06 7.45 12.24
C GLU A 70 -0.70 6.11 12.32
N TYR A 71 0.01 4.99 12.18
CA TYR A 71 -0.59 3.66 12.34
C TYR A 71 -1.22 3.50 13.73
N PHE A 72 -0.49 3.86 14.79
CA PHE A 72 -1.03 3.81 16.15
C PHE A 72 -2.12 4.86 16.38
N LYS A 73 -1.94 6.10 15.94
CA LYS A 73 -2.95 7.16 16.05
C LYS A 73 -4.26 6.77 15.36
N LYS A 74 -4.21 6.14 14.19
CA LYS A 74 -5.38 5.67 13.45
C LYS A 74 -6.24 4.69 14.28
N THR A 75 -5.65 3.93 15.19
CA THR A 75 -6.41 2.96 16.00
C THR A 75 -7.45 3.61 16.92
N ILE A 76 -7.24 4.88 17.31
CA ILE A 76 -8.17 5.64 18.15
C ILE A 76 -9.05 6.61 17.35
N TYR A 77 -8.83 6.76 16.03
CA TYR A 77 -9.65 7.65 15.21
C TYR A 77 -11.09 7.16 15.08
N CYS A 78 -12.04 8.09 15.18
CA CYS A 78 -13.41 7.86 14.74
C CYS A 78 -13.51 7.99 13.19
N GLU A 79 -14.68 7.63 12.64
CA GLU A 79 -14.90 7.69 11.18
C GLU A 79 -14.67 9.08 10.60
N HIS A 80 -15.13 10.12 11.28
CA HIS A 80 -14.92 11.50 10.83
C HIS A 80 -13.44 11.85 10.76
N GLN A 81 -12.64 11.44 11.74
CA GLN A 81 -11.21 11.70 11.75
C GLN A 81 -10.49 10.95 10.63
N ILE A 82 -10.80 9.66 10.40
CA ILE A 82 -10.16 8.91 9.33
C ILE A 82 -10.50 9.49 7.95
N LYS A 83 -11.76 9.89 7.70
CA LYS A 83 -12.18 10.57 6.47
C LYS A 83 -11.47 11.90 6.24
N LYS A 84 -11.14 12.63 7.32
CA LYS A 84 -10.38 13.87 7.25
C LYS A 84 -8.91 13.62 6.86
N HIS A 85 -8.32 12.51 7.33
CA HIS A 85 -6.91 12.18 7.09
C HIS A 85 -6.65 11.50 5.74
N CYS A 86 -7.68 10.87 5.15
CA CYS A 86 -7.57 10.23 3.84
C CYS A 86 -8.77 10.58 2.97
N LYS A 87 -8.50 11.14 1.79
CA LYS A 87 -9.49 11.38 0.74
C LYS A 87 -9.28 10.39 -0.39
N PHE A 88 -10.37 9.89 -0.93
CA PHE A 88 -10.36 9.09 -2.15
C PHE A 88 -10.90 9.94 -3.30
N THR A 89 -10.19 9.92 -4.41
CA THR A 89 -10.57 10.63 -5.64
C THR A 89 -10.74 9.64 -6.79
N ASN A 90 -11.44 10.06 -7.82
CA ASN A 90 -11.78 9.22 -8.98
C ASN A 90 -12.54 7.93 -8.58
N LEU A 91 -13.47 8.04 -7.62
CA LEU A 91 -14.33 6.92 -7.21
C LEU A 91 -15.28 6.50 -8.34
N GLU A 92 -15.58 7.40 -9.26
CA GLU A 92 -16.39 7.18 -10.45
C GLU A 92 -15.83 6.03 -11.29
N LEU A 93 -14.51 5.92 -11.41
CA LEU A 93 -13.85 4.81 -12.08
C LEU A 93 -14.22 3.47 -11.42
N LEU A 94 -14.23 3.40 -10.09
CA LEU A 94 -14.62 2.17 -9.39
C LEU A 94 -16.09 1.83 -9.64
N TYR A 95 -16.97 2.83 -9.60
CA TYR A 95 -18.42 2.63 -9.86
C TYR A 95 -18.67 2.15 -11.27
N GLU A 96 -17.96 2.70 -12.27
CA GLU A 96 -18.02 2.23 -13.67
C GLU A 96 -17.60 0.76 -13.77
N LYS A 97 -16.44 0.40 -13.21
CA LYS A 97 -15.93 -0.98 -13.29
C LYS A 97 -16.83 -1.97 -12.55
N PHE A 98 -17.45 -1.59 -11.45
CA PHE A 98 -18.39 -2.44 -10.71
C PHE A 98 -19.70 -2.71 -11.46
N GLN A 99 -20.02 -1.97 -12.52
CA GLN A 99 -21.18 -2.29 -13.36
C GLN A 99 -21.01 -3.65 -14.08
N ASN A 100 -19.77 -3.99 -14.43
CA ASN A 100 -19.46 -5.20 -15.21
C ASN A 100 -18.66 -6.25 -14.42
N HIS A 101 -18.13 -5.90 -13.24
CA HIS A 101 -17.25 -6.76 -12.45
C HIS A 101 -17.70 -6.80 -10.99
N LYS A 102 -17.78 -8.00 -10.40
CA LYS A 102 -18.05 -8.16 -8.95
C LYS A 102 -16.84 -7.84 -8.08
N PHE A 103 -15.67 -7.95 -8.67
CA PHE A 103 -14.39 -7.64 -8.02
C PHE A 103 -13.55 -6.71 -8.88
N ILE A 104 -12.87 -5.81 -8.23
CA ILE A 104 -11.82 -4.98 -8.83
C ILE A 104 -10.53 -5.28 -8.09
N LEU A 105 -9.48 -5.67 -8.81
CA LEU A 105 -8.15 -5.81 -8.22
C LEU A 105 -7.48 -4.44 -8.18
N CYS A 106 -7.12 -4.02 -6.97
CA CYS A 106 -6.43 -2.77 -6.74
C CYS A 106 -4.97 -3.05 -6.37
N TYR A 107 -4.07 -2.78 -7.28
CA TYR A 107 -2.66 -2.74 -6.99
C TYR A 107 -2.30 -1.50 -6.18
N GLY A 108 -1.50 -1.69 -5.14
CA GLY A 108 -0.83 -0.62 -4.41
C GLY A 108 0.65 -0.93 -4.26
N GLY A 109 1.46 0.11 -4.09
CA GLY A 109 2.81 -0.01 -3.57
C GLY A 109 2.83 0.23 -2.07
N HIS A 110 3.95 -0.13 -1.40
CA HIS A 110 4.20 0.26 -0.01
C HIS A 110 4.47 1.76 0.10
N MET A 111 3.57 2.57 -0.50
CA MET A 111 3.59 4.01 -0.38
C MET A 111 3.00 4.44 0.97
N LEU A 112 3.56 5.45 1.57
CA LEU A 112 3.07 6.03 2.83
C LEU A 112 1.73 6.75 2.60
N ASN A 113 0.64 6.57 3.26
CA ASN A 113 0.32 5.54 4.24
C ASN A 113 -0.76 4.62 3.65
N PHE A 114 -0.33 3.58 2.93
CA PHE A 114 -1.22 2.61 2.25
C PHE A 114 -2.28 2.00 3.21
N GLU A 115 -2.02 1.98 4.50
CA GLU A 115 -2.96 1.50 5.52
C GLU A 115 -4.28 2.31 5.57
N HIS A 116 -4.36 3.45 4.91
CA HIS A 116 -5.61 4.20 4.77
C HIS A 116 -6.58 3.58 3.76
N LEU A 117 -6.11 2.74 2.83
CA LEU A 117 -6.97 2.07 1.84
C LEU A 117 -8.10 1.27 2.50
N ILE A 118 -7.85 0.69 3.68
CA ILE A 118 -8.86 -0.07 4.43
C ILE A 118 -10.08 0.77 4.85
N SER A 119 -9.99 2.09 4.81
CA SER A 119 -11.10 2.98 5.14
C SER A 119 -12.04 3.27 3.95
N LEU A 120 -11.76 2.72 2.77
CA LEU A 120 -12.60 2.88 1.58
C LEU A 120 -14.09 2.56 1.84
N PRO A 121 -14.47 1.52 2.62
CA PRO A 121 -15.89 1.23 2.89
C PRO A 121 -16.66 2.37 3.58
N LEU A 122 -15.96 3.32 4.21
CA LEU A 122 -16.61 4.52 4.75
C LEU A 122 -17.04 5.52 3.67
N HIS A 123 -16.48 5.41 2.47
CA HIS A 123 -16.74 6.29 1.32
C HIS A 123 -17.65 5.63 0.28
N THR A 124 -17.76 4.29 0.29
CA THR A 124 -18.52 3.50 -0.67
C THR A 124 -19.54 2.63 0.09
N LYS A 125 -20.81 3.04 0.16
CA LYS A 125 -21.81 2.27 0.92
C LYS A 125 -22.13 0.92 0.31
N GLU A 126 -22.19 0.85 -1.03
CA GLU A 126 -22.61 -0.34 -1.78
C GLU A 126 -21.48 -1.31 -2.08
N TYR A 127 -20.21 -0.85 -1.96
CA TYR A 127 -19.03 -1.64 -2.27
C TYR A 127 -18.18 -1.84 -1.04
N GLY A 128 -17.63 -3.04 -0.92
CA GLY A 128 -16.72 -3.41 0.17
C GLY A 128 -15.26 -3.34 -0.27
N MET A 129 -14.38 -3.53 0.69
CA MET A 129 -12.96 -3.72 0.46
C MET A 129 -12.51 -5.00 1.14
N CYS A 130 -11.73 -5.81 0.43
CA CYS A 130 -10.96 -6.90 0.99
C CYS A 130 -9.48 -6.70 0.66
N GLN A 131 -8.62 -7.06 1.58
CA GLN A 131 -7.18 -6.84 1.45
C GLN A 131 -6.42 -8.12 1.78
N LEU A 132 -5.49 -8.49 0.91
CA LEU A 132 -4.52 -9.53 1.23
C LEU A 132 -3.66 -9.09 2.42
N TYR A 133 -3.51 -9.98 3.39
CA TYR A 133 -2.57 -9.79 4.46
C TYR A 133 -1.78 -11.08 4.72
N LEU A 134 -0.51 -10.91 5.03
CA LEU A 134 0.30 -12.01 5.52
C LEU A 134 -0.23 -12.40 6.90
N GLY A 135 -1.27 -13.23 6.91
CA GLY A 135 -1.77 -13.92 8.09
C GLY A 135 -0.73 -14.93 8.55
N ASN A 136 0.35 -14.40 9.09
CA ASN A 136 1.57 -15.14 9.26
C ASN A 136 1.37 -16.25 10.27
N THR A 137 1.68 -17.45 9.86
CA THR A 137 1.95 -18.58 10.73
C THR A 137 2.98 -18.26 11.83
N LYS A 138 3.83 -17.22 11.63
CA LYS A 138 4.81 -16.73 12.60
C LYS A 138 4.26 -15.67 13.58
N GLN A 139 3.22 -14.92 13.24
CA GLN A 139 2.55 -13.97 14.13
C GLN A 139 1.26 -14.54 14.71
N LYS A 140 1.32 -15.75 15.27
CA LYS A 140 0.23 -16.29 16.09
C LYS A 140 0.25 -15.55 17.43
N GLY A 141 -0.76 -14.73 17.74
CA GLY A 141 -0.83 -14.10 19.05
C GLY A 141 -1.74 -12.87 19.10
N LYS A 142 -1.73 -12.22 20.26
CA LYS A 142 -2.57 -11.04 20.54
C LYS A 142 -2.30 -9.86 19.59
N ILE A 143 -1.06 -9.69 19.14
CA ILE A 143 -0.63 -8.61 18.23
C ILE A 143 -1.23 -8.79 16.84
N ALA A 144 -1.17 -9.99 16.26
CA ALA A 144 -1.75 -10.26 14.94
C ALA A 144 -3.26 -10.03 14.93
N LYS A 145 -3.96 -10.51 15.96
CA LYS A 145 -5.40 -10.27 16.13
C LYS A 145 -5.72 -8.78 16.31
N TRP A 146 -4.88 -8.05 17.00
CA TRP A 146 -5.04 -6.62 17.19
C TRP A 146 -4.86 -5.86 15.87
N ILE A 147 -3.83 -6.19 15.08
CA ILE A 147 -3.61 -5.63 13.73
C ILE A 147 -4.83 -5.90 12.85
N GLN A 148 -5.27 -7.16 12.78
CA GLN A 148 -6.44 -7.54 11.99
C GLN A 148 -7.69 -6.74 12.39
N ARG A 149 -8.01 -6.68 13.69
CA ARG A 149 -9.16 -5.90 14.20
C ARG A 149 -9.08 -4.42 13.80
N ASN A 150 -7.88 -3.82 13.85
CA ASN A 150 -7.70 -2.43 13.43
C ASN A 150 -7.91 -2.24 11.92
N ARG A 151 -7.50 -3.21 11.09
CA ARG A 151 -7.76 -3.19 9.65
C ARG A 151 -9.24 -3.40 9.33
N GLU A 152 -9.93 -4.23 10.08
CA GLU A 152 -11.36 -4.52 9.87
C GLU A 152 -12.29 -3.48 10.53
N LYS A 153 -11.75 -2.56 11.32
CA LYS A 153 -12.50 -1.56 12.09
C LYS A 153 -13.46 -0.74 11.24
N TYR A 154 -13.13 -0.48 9.99
CA TYR A 154 -13.92 0.35 9.07
C TYR A 154 -14.67 -0.47 8.01
N GLY A 155 -14.86 -1.77 8.24
CA GLY A 155 -15.62 -2.65 7.36
C GLY A 155 -14.82 -3.30 6.22
N ALA A 156 -13.49 -3.19 6.23
CA ALA A 156 -12.63 -3.97 5.34
C ALA A 156 -12.55 -5.43 5.82
N ILE A 157 -12.29 -6.36 4.89
CA ILE A 157 -12.10 -7.79 5.15
C ILE A 157 -10.64 -8.14 4.94
N CYS A 158 -9.98 -8.67 5.98
CA CYS A 158 -8.62 -9.18 5.86
C CYS A 158 -8.63 -10.61 5.29
N ILE A 159 -8.02 -10.81 4.13
CA ILE A 159 -7.92 -12.11 3.46
C ILE A 159 -6.52 -12.70 3.70
N PRO A 160 -6.40 -13.87 4.34
CA PRO A 160 -5.11 -14.53 4.48
C PRO A 160 -4.52 -14.92 3.12
N THR A 161 -3.23 -14.69 2.93
CA THR A 161 -2.52 -15.09 1.69
C THR A 161 -2.53 -16.61 1.46
N SER A 162 -2.79 -17.41 2.49
CA SER A 162 -2.90 -18.88 2.38
C SER A 162 -4.19 -19.36 1.72
N SER A 163 -5.25 -18.54 1.65
CA SER A 163 -6.56 -18.99 1.16
C SER A 163 -7.37 -17.88 0.44
N PRO A 164 -6.76 -17.08 -0.44
CA PRO A 164 -7.45 -15.95 -1.07
C PRO A 164 -8.59 -16.41 -1.96
N ILE A 165 -8.40 -17.47 -2.74
CA ILE A 165 -9.40 -18.00 -3.68
C ILE A 165 -10.66 -18.46 -2.94
N LYS A 166 -10.50 -19.17 -1.82
CA LYS A 166 -11.65 -19.65 -1.02
C LYS A 166 -12.49 -18.49 -0.51
N THR A 167 -11.83 -17.44 0.01
CA THR A 167 -12.53 -16.26 0.53
C THR A 167 -13.28 -15.52 -0.59
N LEU A 168 -12.63 -15.31 -1.75
CA LEU A 168 -13.27 -14.66 -2.90
C LEU A 168 -14.47 -15.45 -3.43
N LEU A 169 -14.39 -16.79 -3.49
CA LEU A 169 -15.52 -17.63 -3.86
C LEU A 169 -16.67 -17.50 -2.87
N ASN A 170 -16.42 -17.47 -1.58
CA ASN A 170 -17.45 -17.28 -0.57
C ASN A 170 -18.14 -15.91 -0.74
N LEU A 171 -17.36 -14.83 -0.86
CA LEU A 171 -17.91 -13.48 -1.10
C LEU A 171 -18.75 -13.42 -2.38
N LYS A 172 -18.27 -14.06 -3.45
CA LYS A 172 -19.02 -14.16 -4.71
C LYS A 172 -20.37 -14.87 -4.51
N ASN A 173 -20.35 -16.01 -3.84
CA ASN A 173 -21.56 -16.79 -3.58
C ASN A 173 -22.55 -16.03 -2.69
N GLU A 174 -22.07 -15.30 -1.67
CA GLU A 174 -22.94 -14.46 -0.84
C GLU A 174 -23.62 -13.35 -1.65
N MET A 175 -22.90 -12.72 -2.57
CA MET A 175 -23.48 -11.72 -3.48
C MET A 175 -24.47 -12.35 -4.45
N ASP A 176 -24.14 -13.51 -5.05
CA ASP A 176 -25.01 -14.22 -6.02
C ASP A 176 -26.32 -14.69 -5.37
N LEU A 177 -26.29 -15.05 -4.11
CA LEU A 177 -27.44 -15.47 -3.31
C LEU A 177 -28.22 -14.30 -2.68
N GLY A 178 -27.82 -13.05 -2.91
CA GLY A 178 -28.44 -11.87 -2.29
C GLY A 178 -28.24 -11.79 -0.76
N LYS A 179 -27.29 -12.52 -0.20
CA LYS A 179 -26.97 -12.53 1.23
C LYS A 179 -25.98 -11.42 1.64
N SER A 180 -25.24 -10.90 0.68
CA SER A 180 -24.34 -9.77 0.92
C SER A 180 -25.07 -8.45 0.78
N SER A 181 -24.82 -7.52 1.69
CA SER A 181 -25.23 -6.11 1.55
C SER A 181 -24.38 -5.34 0.53
N LYS A 182 -23.28 -5.93 0.04
CA LYS A 182 -22.35 -5.33 -0.91
C LYS A 182 -22.60 -5.87 -2.31
N LYS A 183 -22.58 -4.97 -3.31
CA LYS A 183 -22.71 -5.28 -4.74
C LYS A 183 -21.38 -5.73 -5.37
N GLY A 184 -20.25 -5.43 -4.75
CA GLY A 184 -18.92 -5.80 -5.20
C GLY A 184 -17.84 -5.47 -4.17
N TYR A 185 -16.61 -5.94 -4.42
CA TYR A 185 -15.47 -5.72 -3.53
C TYR A 185 -14.24 -5.26 -4.29
N LEU A 186 -13.59 -4.21 -3.78
CA LEU A 186 -12.21 -3.88 -4.14
C LEU A 186 -11.27 -4.87 -3.45
N PHE A 187 -10.46 -5.59 -4.21
CA PHE A 187 -9.46 -6.53 -3.71
C PHE A 187 -8.08 -5.88 -3.74
N GLY A 188 -7.65 -5.36 -2.59
CA GLY A 188 -6.37 -4.68 -2.44
C GLY A 188 -5.19 -5.64 -2.29
N THR A 189 -4.10 -5.36 -2.98
CA THR A 189 -2.84 -6.08 -2.89
C THR A 189 -1.66 -5.12 -2.97
N LEU A 190 -0.61 -5.38 -2.19
CA LEU A 190 0.69 -4.73 -2.29
C LEU A 190 1.63 -5.71 -2.97
N ALA A 191 2.03 -5.42 -4.21
CA ALA A 191 2.77 -6.37 -5.02
C ALA A 191 4.26 -6.02 -5.15
N ASP A 192 4.69 -4.90 -4.59
CA ASP A 192 6.08 -4.42 -4.60
C ASP A 192 6.94 -4.97 -3.45
N TYR A 193 6.47 -6.01 -2.76
CA TYR A 193 7.22 -6.67 -1.69
C TYR A 193 7.77 -8.01 -2.17
N ASP A 194 9.05 -8.24 -1.90
CA ASP A 194 9.68 -9.54 -2.13
C ASP A 194 9.16 -10.54 -1.09
N THR A 195 8.40 -11.50 -1.55
CA THR A 195 8.12 -12.71 -0.80
C THR A 195 8.93 -13.82 -1.47
N LEU A 196 9.61 -14.66 -0.71
CA LEU A 196 10.25 -15.89 -1.20
C LEU A 196 9.16 -16.78 -1.85
N SER A 197 8.79 -16.45 -3.07
CA SER A 197 7.74 -17.10 -3.84
C SER A 197 8.32 -17.61 -5.15
N ASP A 198 8.01 -18.85 -5.52
CA ASP A 198 8.40 -19.42 -6.82
C ASP A 198 7.65 -18.78 -8.02
N ASN A 199 6.72 -17.84 -7.73
CA ASN A 199 5.88 -17.17 -8.73
C ASN A 199 6.26 -15.70 -8.89
N MET A 200 7.51 -15.44 -9.24
CA MET A 200 8.04 -14.11 -9.51
C MET A 200 8.07 -13.83 -11.01
N HIS A 201 7.87 -12.57 -11.36
CA HIS A 201 8.10 -12.01 -12.69
C HIS A 201 9.16 -10.94 -12.59
N VAL A 202 10.13 -10.96 -13.51
CA VAL A 202 11.15 -9.92 -13.59
C VAL A 202 10.66 -8.85 -14.56
N THR A 203 10.54 -7.65 -14.07
CA THR A 203 10.21 -6.45 -14.84
C THR A 203 11.25 -5.36 -14.58
N THR A 204 10.97 -4.12 -14.94
CA THR A 204 11.95 -3.03 -14.81
C THR A 204 11.40 -1.92 -13.91
N LEU A 205 12.17 -1.55 -12.87
CA LEU A 205 11.94 -0.38 -12.02
C LEU A 205 13.22 0.48 -12.00
N PHE A 206 13.14 1.76 -12.39
CA PHE A 206 14.30 2.67 -12.54
C PHE A 206 15.41 2.10 -13.45
N ASN A 207 15.03 1.46 -14.56
CA ASN A 207 15.94 0.78 -15.50
C ASN A 207 16.81 -0.32 -14.85
N LYS A 208 16.29 -0.96 -13.81
CA LYS A 208 16.90 -2.12 -13.12
C LYS A 208 15.91 -3.25 -13.07
N ASP A 209 16.41 -4.48 -13.08
CA ASP A 209 15.59 -5.65 -12.87
C ASP A 209 14.89 -5.57 -11.52
N PHE A 210 13.59 -5.82 -11.54
CA PHE A 210 12.74 -5.74 -10.37
C PHE A 210 11.82 -6.95 -10.33
N GLU A 211 11.93 -7.74 -9.28
CA GLU A 211 11.12 -8.93 -9.07
C GLU A 211 9.79 -8.58 -8.43
N VAL A 212 8.70 -9.06 -9.01
CA VAL A 212 7.31 -8.79 -8.58
C VAL A 212 6.53 -10.08 -8.45
N VAL A 213 5.74 -10.21 -7.40
CA VAL A 213 4.85 -11.36 -7.22
C VAL A 213 3.66 -11.31 -8.18
N THR A 214 3.43 -12.40 -8.92
CA THR A 214 2.38 -12.48 -9.96
C THR A 214 1.05 -13.07 -9.47
N GLY A 215 1.02 -13.53 -8.21
CA GLY A 215 -0.17 -14.18 -7.66
C GLY A 215 -1.45 -13.35 -7.74
N SER A 216 -1.34 -12.04 -7.58
CA SER A 216 -2.46 -11.11 -7.65
C SER A 216 -3.05 -11.04 -9.05
N GLU A 217 -2.23 -10.91 -10.11
CA GLU A 217 -2.71 -10.88 -11.49
C GLU A 217 -3.39 -12.20 -11.87
N ARG A 218 -2.81 -13.33 -11.49
CA ARG A 218 -3.40 -14.66 -11.75
C ARG A 218 -4.78 -14.79 -11.10
N ILE A 219 -4.95 -14.30 -9.87
CA ILE A 219 -6.25 -14.25 -9.19
C ILE A 219 -7.19 -13.30 -9.93
N GLY A 220 -6.76 -12.11 -10.27
CA GLY A 220 -7.56 -11.11 -10.97
C GLY A 220 -8.09 -11.63 -12.31
N ARG A 221 -7.25 -12.25 -13.12
CA ARG A 221 -7.65 -12.89 -14.39
C ARG A 221 -8.62 -14.05 -14.16
N LYS A 222 -8.36 -14.92 -13.16
CA LYS A 222 -9.24 -16.05 -12.84
C LYS A 222 -10.65 -15.63 -12.45
N PHE A 223 -10.79 -14.50 -11.74
CA PHE A 223 -12.08 -13.97 -11.30
C PHE A 223 -12.68 -12.92 -12.24
N ASN A 224 -12.08 -12.71 -13.41
CA ASN A 224 -12.48 -11.67 -14.36
C ASN A 224 -12.62 -10.30 -13.68
N MET A 225 -11.60 -9.90 -12.91
CA MET A 225 -11.58 -8.61 -12.23
C MET A 225 -11.17 -7.48 -13.18
N ALA A 226 -11.70 -6.28 -12.98
CA ALA A 226 -11.05 -5.07 -13.49
C ALA A 226 -9.79 -4.78 -12.68
N PHE A 227 -8.83 -4.06 -13.27
CA PHE A 227 -7.55 -3.76 -12.62
C PHE A 227 -7.37 -2.26 -12.47
N VAL A 228 -7.06 -1.82 -11.25
CA VAL A 228 -6.78 -0.42 -10.93
C VAL A 228 -5.52 -0.29 -10.09
N TYR A 229 -4.91 0.88 -10.10
CA TYR A 229 -3.79 1.28 -9.26
C TYR A 229 -4.24 2.34 -8.26
N ALA A 230 -3.85 2.19 -6.99
CA ALA A 230 -4.03 3.19 -5.96
C ALA A 230 -2.83 4.12 -5.92
N HIS A 231 -2.94 5.27 -6.58
CA HIS A 231 -1.91 6.32 -6.58
C HIS A 231 -2.03 7.14 -5.30
N ILE A 232 -1.01 7.12 -4.45
CA ILE A 232 -1.03 7.75 -3.14
C ILE A 232 -0.16 9.02 -3.16
N ARG A 233 -0.75 10.13 -2.72
CA ARG A 233 -0.07 11.41 -2.48
C ARG A 233 -0.21 11.82 -1.03
N ARG A 234 0.72 12.65 -0.56
CA ARG A 234 0.67 13.26 0.78
C ARG A 234 0.69 14.80 0.65
N PRO A 235 -0.48 15.44 0.40
CA PRO A 235 -0.56 16.88 0.27
C PRO A 235 -0.05 17.64 1.50
N LYS A 236 -0.21 17.04 2.68
CA LYS A 236 0.27 17.56 3.96
C LYS A 236 0.62 16.38 4.87
N ARG A 237 1.60 16.56 5.76
CA ARG A 237 2.01 15.57 6.75
C ARG A 237 0.81 15.08 7.57
N GLY A 238 0.56 13.76 7.55
CA GLY A 238 -0.60 13.11 8.18
C GLY A 238 -1.90 13.19 7.38
N TYR A 239 -1.88 13.71 6.15
CA TYR A 239 -3.04 13.79 5.26
C TYR A 239 -2.71 13.19 3.91
N TYR A 240 -3.57 12.30 3.44
CA TYR A 240 -3.35 11.52 2.23
C TYR A 240 -4.49 11.68 1.25
N GLU A 241 -4.15 11.53 -0.01
CA GLU A 241 -5.08 11.46 -1.12
C GLU A 241 -4.77 10.21 -1.92
N VAL A 242 -5.79 9.40 -2.18
CA VAL A 242 -5.70 8.18 -2.97
C VAL A 242 -6.54 8.37 -4.23
N GLU A 243 -5.86 8.40 -5.38
CA GLU A 243 -6.48 8.47 -6.69
C GLU A 243 -6.47 7.08 -7.34
N PHE A 244 -7.64 6.59 -7.78
CA PHE A 244 -7.69 5.35 -8.52
C PHE A 244 -7.40 5.59 -10.00
N LYS A 245 -6.44 4.85 -10.56
CA LYS A 245 -6.07 4.87 -11.98
C LYS A 245 -6.32 3.51 -12.60
N GLU A 246 -6.90 3.47 -13.79
CA GLU A 246 -7.08 2.22 -14.54
C GLU A 246 -5.72 1.70 -15.02
N LEU A 247 -5.54 0.37 -14.98
CA LEU A 247 -4.44 -0.28 -15.66
C LEU A 247 -4.89 -0.69 -17.06
N ASN A 248 -4.24 -0.13 -18.07
CA ASN A 248 -4.56 -0.37 -19.49
C ASN A 248 -3.29 -0.80 -20.25
N PRO A 249 -2.77 -2.01 -19.99
CA PRO A 249 -1.61 -2.52 -20.73
C PRO A 249 -1.96 -2.77 -22.19
N THR A 250 -1.02 -2.49 -23.08
CA THR A 250 -1.20 -2.59 -24.55
C THR A 250 -0.89 -3.98 -25.09
N ASP A 251 -0.24 -4.84 -24.31
CA ASP A 251 0.30 -6.14 -24.73
C ASP A 251 -0.41 -7.36 -24.10
N LEU A 252 -1.65 -7.17 -23.68
CA LEU A 252 -2.45 -8.20 -22.98
C LEU A 252 -2.50 -9.56 -23.70
N ALA A 253 -2.43 -9.57 -25.03
CA ALA A 253 -2.51 -10.79 -25.82
C ALA A 253 -1.21 -11.61 -25.82
N THR A 254 -0.08 -10.97 -25.59
CA THR A 254 1.27 -11.57 -25.70
C THR A 254 2.00 -11.68 -24.37
N ASN A 255 1.62 -10.84 -23.40
CA ASN A 255 2.27 -10.77 -22.09
C ASN A 255 1.32 -11.30 -20.98
N PRO A 256 1.62 -12.45 -20.38
CA PRO A 256 0.80 -13.01 -19.30
C PRO A 256 0.82 -12.16 -18.01
N TYR A 257 1.77 -11.23 -17.91
CA TYR A 257 1.97 -10.35 -16.73
C TYR A 257 1.83 -8.86 -17.08
N ALA A 258 1.08 -8.54 -18.12
CA ALA A 258 0.92 -7.18 -18.63
C ALA A 258 0.37 -6.20 -17.57
N TYR A 259 -0.56 -6.62 -16.73
CA TYR A 259 -1.07 -5.78 -15.63
C TYR A 259 -0.02 -5.56 -14.52
N THR A 260 0.83 -6.55 -14.28
CA THR A 260 1.92 -6.44 -13.33
C THR A 260 2.98 -5.44 -13.83
N ASP A 261 3.34 -5.49 -15.11
CA ASP A 261 4.28 -4.53 -15.72
C ASP A 261 3.71 -3.10 -15.71
N GLU A 262 2.44 -2.94 -16.05
CA GLU A 262 1.77 -1.64 -16.01
C GLU A 262 1.67 -1.10 -14.57
N PHE A 263 1.42 -1.97 -13.59
CA PHE A 263 1.49 -1.61 -12.18
C PHE A 263 2.85 -1.05 -11.80
N VAL A 264 3.94 -1.73 -12.17
CA VAL A 264 5.31 -1.29 -11.83
C VAL A 264 5.63 0.05 -12.51
N ARG A 265 5.17 0.25 -13.75
CA ARG A 265 5.30 1.54 -14.45
C ARG A 265 4.59 2.68 -13.71
N LEU A 266 3.36 2.45 -13.22
CA LEU A 266 2.61 3.44 -12.44
C LEU A 266 3.22 3.66 -11.06
N LEU A 267 3.73 2.61 -10.43
CA LEU A 267 4.46 2.69 -9.17
C LEU A 267 5.73 3.54 -9.33
N GLU A 268 6.52 3.31 -10.39
CA GLU A 268 7.71 4.11 -10.67
C GLU A 268 7.36 5.61 -10.82
N ALA A 269 6.29 5.91 -11.55
CA ALA A 269 5.81 7.29 -11.71
C ALA A 269 5.43 7.91 -10.35
N ASN A 270 4.73 7.17 -9.49
CA ASN A 270 4.36 7.62 -8.15
C ASN A 270 5.59 7.85 -7.25
N ILE A 271 6.58 6.94 -7.32
CA ILE A 271 7.84 7.09 -6.58
C ILE A 271 8.65 8.29 -7.09
N LYS A 272 8.69 8.54 -8.41
CA LYS A 272 9.37 9.73 -8.98
C LYS A 272 8.74 11.03 -8.51
N GLU A 273 7.40 11.06 -8.38
CA GLU A 273 6.66 12.22 -7.87
C GLU A 273 6.96 12.49 -6.38
N SER A 274 7.04 11.44 -5.56
CA SER A 274 7.21 11.53 -4.11
C SER A 274 8.07 10.39 -3.57
N PRO A 275 9.39 10.43 -3.80
CA PRO A 275 10.28 9.33 -3.43
C PRO A 275 10.32 9.03 -1.94
N GLU A 276 10.07 10.03 -1.12
CA GLU A 276 10.04 9.88 0.35
C GLU A 276 8.84 9.09 0.85
N LEU A 277 7.83 8.83 0.00
CA LEU A 277 6.67 8.05 0.40
C LEU A 277 6.85 6.55 0.21
N TRP A 278 7.83 6.10 -0.57
CA TRP A 278 8.05 4.67 -0.77
C TRP A 278 8.85 4.06 0.36
N LEU A 279 8.26 3.08 1.07
CA LEU A 279 8.83 2.50 2.28
C LEU A 279 9.92 1.44 2.03
N GLN A 280 10.14 1.03 0.75
CA GLN A 280 11.02 -0.09 0.41
C GLN A 280 12.47 0.32 0.06
N TRP A 281 12.85 1.59 0.26
CA TRP A 281 14.21 2.05 -0.08
C TRP A 281 15.33 1.38 0.71
N SER A 282 15.07 0.89 1.90
CA SER A 282 16.07 0.19 2.74
C SER A 282 16.23 -1.28 2.40
N GLU A 283 15.40 -1.83 1.53
CA GLU A 283 15.50 -3.23 1.09
C GLU A 283 16.60 -3.39 0.02
N PRO A 284 17.30 -4.55 -0.02
CA PRO A 284 18.38 -4.78 -0.98
C PRO A 284 17.85 -5.14 -2.38
N ARG A 285 17.13 -4.23 -3.04
CA ARG A 285 16.40 -4.51 -4.29
C ARG A 285 17.07 -4.03 -5.56
N PHE A 286 18.14 -3.23 -5.46
CA PHE A 286 18.87 -2.71 -6.61
C PHE A 286 20.35 -3.09 -6.56
#